data_353c4082c70e0201d42eedd5fe3e3d33
#
_entry.id   353c4082c70e0201d42eedd5fe3e3d33
#
_cell.length_a   1.000
_cell.length_b   1.000
_cell.length_c   1.000
_cell.angle_alpha   90.00
_cell.angle_beta   90.00
_cell.angle_gamma   90.00
#
_symmetry.space_group_name_H-M   'P 1'
#
loop_
_entity.id
_entity.type
_entity.pdbx_description
1 polymer ?
#
loop_
_entity_poly.entity_id
_entity_poly.type
_entity_poly.pdbx_seq_one_letter_code
_entity_poly.pdbx_strand_id
1 'polypeptide(L)'
;MQLSGVFLQLGEERLPLLLRGVSIGKLKTYQLYERFKTRTHLAKVNTENLRKASPRFWSRLNDQDEEFATDLSQAILISHMDMVAAVLNFIGVPNEEGFFAKDPDPKQHLTEGWQTRAWERFKDEYPQPLLLFYINHLDWELGGAQQAWLPAAA
;
A
#
# COMPACT_ATOMS: atom_id res chain seq x y z
N MET A 1 -13.55 5.75 -6.26
CA MET A 1 -13.20 4.73 -5.24
C MET A 1 -12.43 5.42 -4.13
N GLN A 2 -12.73 5.11 -2.89
CA GLN A 2 -11.98 5.60 -1.73
C GLN A 2 -10.77 4.69 -1.46
N LEU A 3 -9.82 5.17 -0.65
CA LEU A 3 -8.62 4.38 -0.35
C LEU A 3 -8.94 3.08 0.41
N SER A 4 -9.90 3.11 1.34
CA SER A 4 -10.39 1.88 1.97
C SER A 4 -10.87 0.87 0.94
N GLY A 5 -11.49 1.34 -0.15
CA GLY A 5 -11.93 0.49 -1.26
C GLY A 5 -10.81 -0.24 -1.96
N VAL A 6 -9.61 0.33 -2.02
CA VAL A 6 -8.44 -0.36 -2.57
C VAL A 6 -8.16 -1.64 -1.77
N PHE A 7 -8.14 -1.53 -0.44
CA PHE A 7 -7.95 -2.70 0.43
C PHE A 7 -9.09 -3.71 0.27
N LEU A 8 -10.34 -3.21 0.29
CA LEU A 8 -11.52 -4.08 0.24
C LEU A 8 -11.59 -4.87 -1.07
N GLN A 9 -11.26 -4.25 -2.19
CA GLN A 9 -11.28 -4.94 -3.49
C GLN A 9 -10.15 -5.95 -3.64
N LEU A 10 -9.03 -5.76 -2.95
CA LEU A 10 -7.93 -6.73 -2.97
C LEU A 10 -8.20 -7.95 -2.10
N GLY A 11 -9.07 -7.84 -1.11
CA GLY A 11 -9.51 -8.95 -0.29
C GLY A 11 -8.84 -9.03 1.08
N GLU A 12 -9.60 -9.54 2.06
CA GLU A 12 -9.18 -9.64 3.45
C GLU A 12 -7.92 -10.52 3.61
N GLU A 13 -7.81 -11.56 2.80
CA GLU A 13 -6.72 -12.53 2.88
C GLU A 13 -5.35 -11.94 2.54
N ARG A 14 -5.31 -10.82 1.80
CA ARG A 14 -4.06 -10.14 1.46
C ARG A 14 -3.57 -9.22 2.57
N LEU A 15 -4.45 -8.75 3.44
CA LEU A 15 -4.08 -7.78 4.46
C LEU A 15 -2.98 -8.25 5.40
N PRO A 16 -3.02 -9.48 5.98
CA PRO A 16 -1.92 -9.96 6.82
C PRO A 16 -0.58 -9.99 6.09
N LEU A 17 -0.59 -10.24 4.78
CA LEU A 17 0.61 -10.30 3.96
C LEU A 17 1.21 -8.90 3.76
N LEU A 18 0.38 -7.88 3.68
CA LEU A 18 0.82 -6.48 3.58
C LEU A 18 1.46 -6.00 4.88
N LEU A 19 1.02 -6.53 6.02
CA LEU A 19 1.50 -6.12 7.33
C LEU A 19 2.86 -6.71 7.70
N ARG A 20 3.30 -7.76 7.02
CA ARG A 20 4.55 -8.48 7.35
C ARG A 20 5.80 -7.62 7.32
N GLY A 21 5.89 -6.69 6.39
CA GLY A 21 7.07 -5.87 6.20
C GLY A 21 6.99 -4.49 6.86
N VAL A 22 5.92 -4.19 7.60
CA VAL A 22 5.74 -2.86 8.20
C VAL A 22 6.62 -2.74 9.44
N SER A 23 7.47 -1.70 9.47
CA SER A 23 8.38 -1.47 10.59
C SER A 23 7.64 -0.87 11.80
N ILE A 24 8.10 -1.22 13.01
CA ILE A 24 7.56 -0.67 14.25
C ILE A 24 7.73 0.85 14.30
N GLY A 25 8.86 1.36 13.77
CA GLY A 25 9.09 2.81 13.70
C GLY A 25 8.02 3.53 12.88
N LYS A 26 7.54 2.92 11.80
CA LYS A 26 6.47 3.50 10.97
C LYS A 26 5.11 3.41 11.64
N LEU A 27 4.86 2.37 12.41
CA LEU A 27 3.65 2.30 13.24
C LEU A 27 3.60 3.46 14.21
N LYS A 28 4.72 3.80 14.84
CA LYS A 28 4.81 4.95 15.75
C LYS A 28 4.59 6.26 15.01
N THR A 29 5.24 6.45 13.86
CA THR A 29 5.16 7.66 13.06
C THR A 29 3.71 7.99 12.67
N TYR A 30 2.93 6.98 12.29
CA TYR A 30 1.55 7.15 11.87
C TYR A 30 0.52 6.86 12.96
N GLN A 31 0.97 6.64 14.20
CA GLN A 31 0.11 6.44 15.37
C GLN A 31 -0.93 5.33 15.19
N LEU A 32 -0.60 4.32 14.40
CA LEU A 32 -1.53 3.22 14.10
C LEU A 32 -1.93 2.45 15.37
N TYR A 33 -0.96 2.26 16.28
CA TYR A 33 -1.19 1.52 17.51
C TYR A 33 -2.21 2.20 18.43
N GLU A 34 -2.29 3.53 18.45
CA GLU A 34 -3.25 4.27 19.28
C GLU A 34 -4.69 4.00 18.83
N ARG A 35 -4.87 3.75 17.55
CA ARG A 35 -6.18 3.49 16.95
C ARG A 35 -6.68 2.08 17.16
N PHE A 36 -5.80 1.16 17.61
CA PHE A 36 -6.20 -0.23 17.84
C PHE A 36 -6.94 -0.45 19.12
N LYS A 37 -6.88 0.49 20.06
CA LYS A 37 -7.36 0.29 21.41
C LYS A 37 -6.87 -1.04 21.99
N THR A 38 -5.67 -1.47 21.60
CA THR A 38 -5.06 -2.67 22.13
C THR A 38 -4.36 -2.30 23.43
N ARG A 39 -4.48 -3.15 24.45
CA ARG A 39 -3.77 -3.02 25.71
C ARG A 39 -2.30 -3.39 25.58
N THR A 40 -1.80 -3.58 24.37
CA THR A 40 -0.43 -4.02 24.13
C THR A 40 0.51 -2.82 24.21
N HIS A 41 1.49 -2.90 25.09
CA HIS A 41 2.55 -1.90 25.15
C HIS A 41 3.31 -1.86 23.82
N LEU A 42 3.67 -0.67 23.38
CA LEU A 42 4.45 -0.45 22.15
C LEU A 42 5.71 -1.32 22.07
N ALA A 43 6.37 -1.55 23.21
CA ALA A 43 7.56 -2.39 23.26
C ALA A 43 7.29 -3.86 22.87
N LYS A 44 6.04 -4.28 22.88
CA LYS A 44 5.62 -5.63 22.50
C LYS A 44 4.98 -5.71 21.11
N VAL A 45 4.84 -4.58 20.42
CA VAL A 45 4.30 -4.59 19.05
C VAL A 45 5.40 -5.09 18.12
N ASN A 46 5.17 -6.21 17.48
CA ASN A 46 6.03 -6.79 16.46
C ASN A 46 5.19 -7.19 15.25
N THR A 47 5.84 -7.63 14.19
CA THR A 47 5.16 -8.01 12.95
C THR A 47 4.08 -9.06 13.17
N GLU A 48 4.33 -10.03 14.06
CA GLU A 48 3.35 -11.09 14.34
C GLU A 48 2.11 -10.55 15.06
N ASN A 49 2.29 -9.68 16.05
CA ASN A 49 1.18 -9.04 16.74
C ASN A 49 0.37 -8.15 15.80
N LEU A 50 1.05 -7.48 14.87
CA LEU A 50 0.40 -6.67 13.85
C LEU A 50 -0.48 -7.55 12.95
N ARG A 51 0.02 -8.71 12.52
CA ARG A 51 -0.78 -9.66 11.73
C ARG A 51 -2.00 -10.14 12.47
N LYS A 52 -1.87 -10.38 13.79
CA LYS A 52 -3.00 -10.78 14.65
C LYS A 52 -4.05 -9.68 14.77
N ALA A 53 -3.67 -8.44 14.59
CA ALA A 53 -4.61 -7.31 14.58
C ALA A 53 -5.34 -7.15 13.25
N SER A 54 -4.98 -7.92 12.23
CA SER A 54 -5.54 -7.82 10.88
C SER A 54 -7.09 -7.80 10.84
N PRO A 55 -7.83 -8.65 11.60
CA PRO A 55 -9.28 -8.59 11.59
C PRO A 55 -9.85 -7.25 12.06
N ARG A 56 -9.20 -6.60 13.03
CA ARG A 56 -9.62 -5.27 13.53
C ARG A 56 -9.37 -4.19 12.49
N PHE A 57 -8.24 -4.28 11.78
CA PHE A 57 -7.92 -3.38 10.69
C PHE A 57 -8.94 -3.51 9.57
N TRP A 58 -9.25 -4.75 9.21
CA TRP A 58 -10.24 -5.03 8.18
C TRP A 58 -11.60 -4.44 8.53
N SER A 59 -12.03 -4.58 9.78
CA SER A 59 -13.28 -4.00 10.24
C SER A 59 -13.33 -2.48 10.05
N ARG A 60 -12.23 -1.77 10.36
CA ARG A 60 -12.15 -0.32 10.14
C ARG A 60 -12.18 0.05 8.68
N LEU A 61 -11.46 -0.70 7.85
CA LEU A 61 -11.48 -0.50 6.41
C LEU A 61 -12.88 -0.73 5.85
N ASN A 62 -13.56 -1.74 6.33
CA ASN A 62 -14.94 -2.06 5.93
C ASN A 62 -15.93 -0.98 6.37
N ASP A 63 -15.67 -0.32 7.49
CA ASP A 63 -16.44 0.83 7.97
C ASP A 63 -16.07 2.13 7.22
N GLN A 64 -15.20 2.06 6.23
CA GLN A 64 -14.76 3.19 5.40
C GLN A 64 -14.08 4.30 6.21
N ASP A 65 -13.28 3.92 7.22
CA ASP A 65 -12.43 4.85 7.97
C ASP A 65 -11.26 5.28 7.09
N GLU A 66 -11.43 6.35 6.34
CA GLU A 66 -10.45 6.82 5.36
C GLU A 66 -9.18 7.37 6.00
N GLU A 67 -9.28 7.96 7.18
CA GLU A 67 -8.11 8.41 7.91
C GLU A 67 -7.22 7.21 8.30
N PHE A 68 -7.84 6.15 8.79
CA PHE A 68 -7.15 4.91 9.10
C PHE A 68 -6.55 4.27 7.84
N ALA A 69 -7.30 4.21 6.74
CA ALA A 69 -6.83 3.66 5.47
C ALA A 69 -5.61 4.43 4.95
N THR A 70 -5.63 5.76 5.05
CA THR A 70 -4.51 6.61 4.64
C THR A 70 -3.27 6.31 5.47
N ASP A 71 -3.39 6.27 6.80
CA ASP A 71 -2.26 6.02 7.68
C ASP A 71 -1.70 4.62 7.51
N LEU A 72 -2.57 3.63 7.34
CA LEU A 72 -2.14 2.25 7.08
C LEU A 72 -1.38 2.14 5.76
N SER A 73 -1.90 2.76 4.70
CA SER A 73 -1.22 2.81 3.40
C SER A 73 0.15 3.45 3.50
N GLN A 74 0.26 4.58 4.20
CA GLN A 74 1.53 5.28 4.38
C GLN A 74 2.54 4.40 5.13
N ALA A 75 2.11 3.75 6.20
CA ALA A 75 2.98 2.87 6.98
C ALA A 75 3.50 1.70 6.11
N ILE A 76 2.64 1.10 5.29
CA ILE A 76 3.01 0.02 4.38
C ILE A 76 4.02 0.52 3.34
N LEU A 77 3.70 1.59 2.63
CA LEU A 77 4.52 2.05 1.51
C LEU A 77 5.85 2.63 1.97
N ILE A 78 5.88 3.38 3.07
CA ILE A 78 7.13 3.93 3.60
C ILE A 78 8.07 2.84 4.11
N SER A 79 7.53 1.70 4.52
CA SER A 79 8.36 0.54 4.87
C SER A 79 8.99 -0.13 3.66
N HIS A 80 8.60 0.24 2.44
CA HIS A 80 9.04 -0.38 1.18
C HIS A 80 9.37 0.66 0.11
N MET A 81 10.05 1.76 0.51
CA MET A 81 10.36 2.85 -0.42
C MET A 81 11.30 2.44 -1.56
N ASP A 82 12.12 1.43 -1.36
CA ASP A 82 12.95 0.86 -2.44
C ASP A 82 12.08 0.31 -3.58
N MET A 83 11.03 -0.43 -3.26
CA MET A 83 10.07 -0.93 -4.24
C MET A 83 9.33 0.24 -4.91
N VAL A 84 8.85 1.18 -4.12
CA VAL A 84 8.12 2.35 -4.63
C VAL A 84 8.98 3.10 -5.65
N ALA A 85 10.22 3.41 -5.30
CA ALA A 85 11.15 4.10 -6.20
C ALA A 85 11.43 3.28 -7.47
N ALA A 86 11.64 1.97 -7.32
CA ALA A 86 11.90 1.10 -8.47
C ALA A 86 10.74 1.08 -9.45
N VAL A 87 9.52 0.97 -8.95
CA VAL A 87 8.32 0.99 -9.80
C VAL A 87 8.17 2.34 -10.50
N LEU A 88 8.27 3.44 -9.77
CA LEU A 88 8.14 4.79 -10.35
C LEU A 88 9.19 5.06 -11.42
N ASN A 89 10.44 4.68 -11.17
CA ASN A 89 11.51 4.82 -12.15
C ASN A 89 11.23 4.00 -13.42
N PHE A 90 10.76 2.77 -13.24
CA PHE A 90 10.47 1.88 -14.36
C PHE A 90 9.35 2.41 -15.25
N ILE A 91 8.27 2.92 -14.66
CA ILE A 91 7.13 3.46 -15.45
C ILE A 91 7.34 4.91 -15.89
N GLY A 92 8.46 5.53 -15.51
CA GLY A 92 8.82 6.86 -15.99
C GLY A 92 8.18 8.01 -15.24
N VAL A 93 7.71 7.80 -14.01
CA VAL A 93 7.15 8.87 -13.16
C VAL A 93 8.29 9.56 -12.40
N PRO A 94 8.50 10.87 -12.57
CA PRO A 94 9.54 11.58 -11.85
C PRO A 94 9.35 11.51 -10.34
N ASN A 95 10.42 11.13 -9.63
CA ASN A 95 10.38 10.98 -8.18
C ASN A 95 11.77 11.19 -7.58
N GLU A 96 11.81 11.50 -6.27
CA GLU A 96 13.02 11.53 -5.47
C GLU A 96 12.91 10.42 -4.42
N GLU A 97 13.63 9.34 -4.63
CA GLU A 97 13.66 8.18 -3.73
C GLU A 97 12.25 7.64 -3.40
N GLY A 98 11.33 7.68 -4.37
CA GLY A 98 9.97 7.22 -4.23
C GLY A 98 8.94 8.30 -3.88
N PHE A 99 9.38 9.53 -3.61
CA PHE A 99 8.47 10.66 -3.41
C PHE A 99 8.26 11.40 -4.73
N PHE A 100 7.02 11.75 -5.03
CA PHE A 100 6.72 12.44 -6.29
C PHE A 100 7.44 13.78 -6.38
N ALA A 101 8.01 14.06 -7.56
CA ALA A 101 8.50 15.39 -7.86
C ALA A 101 7.30 16.35 -8.00
N LYS A 102 7.49 17.62 -7.61
CA LYS A 102 6.43 18.63 -7.70
C LYS A 102 6.07 18.97 -9.13
N ASP A 103 7.05 19.02 -10.01
CA ASP A 103 6.91 19.29 -11.42
C ASP A 103 7.75 18.30 -12.22
N PRO A 104 7.28 17.81 -13.37
CA PRO A 104 5.92 17.93 -13.90
C PRO A 104 4.90 17.08 -13.12
N ASP A 105 3.60 17.30 -13.37
CA ASP A 105 2.53 16.54 -12.73
C ASP A 105 2.73 15.05 -12.96
N PRO A 106 2.82 14.23 -11.88
CA PRO A 106 3.02 12.79 -12.02
C PRO A 106 1.99 12.08 -12.90
N LYS A 107 0.74 12.54 -12.91
CA LYS A 107 -0.33 11.95 -13.72
C LYS A 107 -0.03 11.94 -15.22
N GLN A 108 0.71 12.94 -15.70
CA GLN A 108 1.05 13.07 -17.12
C GLN A 108 2.00 11.97 -17.60
N HIS A 109 2.65 11.26 -16.69
CA HIS A 109 3.63 10.23 -17.01
C HIS A 109 3.07 8.82 -16.99
N LEU A 110 1.80 8.64 -16.58
CA LEU A 110 1.16 7.32 -16.64
C LEU A 110 0.75 7.03 -18.07
N THR A 111 1.27 5.93 -18.61
CA THR A 111 0.96 5.48 -19.96
C THR A 111 0.05 4.26 -19.92
N GLU A 112 -0.76 4.08 -20.95
CA GLU A 112 -1.66 2.93 -21.03
C GLU A 112 -0.90 1.60 -20.84
N GLY A 113 -1.47 0.71 -20.00
CA GLY A 113 -0.87 -0.60 -19.75
C GLY A 113 0.29 -0.61 -18.75
N TRP A 114 0.56 0.52 -18.07
CA TRP A 114 1.65 0.59 -17.12
C TRP A 114 1.54 -0.44 -15.99
N GLN A 115 0.31 -0.76 -15.57
CA GLN A 115 0.08 -1.74 -14.49
C GLN A 115 0.63 -3.12 -14.87
N THR A 116 0.30 -3.57 -16.07
CA THR A 116 0.77 -4.87 -16.58
C THR A 116 2.29 -4.89 -16.72
N ARG A 117 2.88 -3.81 -17.24
CA ARG A 117 4.34 -3.73 -17.39
C ARG A 117 5.04 -3.74 -16.03
N ALA A 118 4.55 -3.00 -15.07
CA ALA A 118 5.14 -2.97 -13.72
C ALA A 118 5.00 -4.35 -13.05
N TRP A 119 3.85 -4.98 -13.17
CA TRP A 119 3.63 -6.30 -12.59
C TRP A 119 4.59 -7.33 -13.21
N GLU A 120 4.67 -7.43 -14.51
CA GLU A 120 5.53 -8.39 -15.19
C GLU A 120 7.02 -8.17 -14.87
N ARG A 121 7.42 -6.90 -14.70
CA ARG A 121 8.80 -6.56 -14.38
C ARG A 121 9.22 -6.97 -12.96
N PHE A 122 8.30 -6.81 -11.99
CA PHE A 122 8.68 -6.88 -10.57
C PHE A 122 8.03 -8.04 -9.78
N LYS A 123 7.12 -8.80 -10.36
CA LYS A 123 6.37 -9.86 -9.65
C LYS A 123 7.26 -10.94 -9.01
N ASP A 124 8.45 -11.17 -9.56
CA ASP A 124 9.41 -12.15 -9.05
C ASP A 124 10.49 -11.50 -8.15
N GLU A 125 10.51 -10.18 -8.07
CA GLU A 125 11.51 -9.42 -7.31
C GLU A 125 10.98 -8.95 -5.96
N TYR A 126 9.68 -8.66 -5.86
CA TYR A 126 9.02 -8.21 -4.64
C TYR A 126 7.85 -9.13 -4.28
N PRO A 127 7.42 -9.16 -3.00
CA PRO A 127 6.23 -9.93 -2.63
C PRO A 127 5.02 -9.49 -3.45
N GLN A 128 4.37 -10.46 -4.08
CA GLN A 128 3.27 -10.15 -5.00
C GLN A 128 2.10 -9.40 -4.36
N PRO A 129 1.65 -9.73 -3.14
CA PRO A 129 0.60 -8.95 -2.50
C PRO A 129 0.98 -7.47 -2.31
N LEU A 130 2.23 -7.21 -1.95
CA LEU A 130 2.73 -5.85 -1.76
C LEU A 130 2.80 -5.09 -3.08
N LEU A 131 3.36 -5.70 -4.11
CA LEU A 131 3.42 -5.10 -5.45
C LEU A 131 2.02 -4.80 -5.98
N LEU A 132 1.10 -5.75 -5.85
CA LEU A 132 -0.28 -5.58 -6.27
C LEU A 132 -0.96 -4.43 -5.54
N PHE A 133 -0.74 -4.32 -4.22
CA PHE A 133 -1.26 -3.21 -3.44
C PHE A 133 -0.72 -1.88 -3.95
N TYR A 134 0.59 -1.78 -4.19
CA TYR A 134 1.19 -0.53 -4.65
C TYR A 134 0.69 -0.12 -6.03
N ILE A 135 0.59 -1.06 -6.98
CA ILE A 135 0.03 -0.77 -8.30
C ILE A 135 -1.38 -0.19 -8.18
N ASN A 136 -2.22 -0.77 -7.33
CA ASN A 136 -3.58 -0.30 -7.14
C ASN A 136 -3.65 1.03 -6.38
N HIS A 137 -2.76 1.24 -5.41
CA HIS A 137 -2.65 2.50 -4.71
C HIS A 137 -2.27 3.63 -5.67
N LEU A 138 -1.29 3.38 -6.53
CA LEU A 138 -0.83 4.36 -7.51
C LEU A 138 -1.91 4.66 -8.56
N ASP A 139 -2.61 3.63 -9.02
CA ASP A 139 -3.73 3.78 -9.95
C ASP A 139 -4.89 4.59 -9.34
N TRP A 140 -5.17 4.36 -8.07
CA TRP A 140 -6.14 5.15 -7.33
C TRP A 140 -5.68 6.61 -7.17
N GLU A 141 -4.43 6.83 -6.79
CA GLU A 141 -3.89 8.16 -6.50
C GLU A 141 -3.73 9.02 -7.74
N LEU A 142 -3.17 8.47 -8.81
CA LEU A 142 -2.83 9.21 -10.02
C LEU A 142 -3.80 8.97 -11.17
N GLY A 143 -4.34 7.76 -11.28
CA GLY A 143 -5.19 7.37 -12.40
C GLY A 143 -6.68 7.54 -12.17
N GLY A 144 -7.12 7.82 -10.93
CA GLY A 144 -8.54 7.96 -10.60
C GLY A 144 -9.34 6.67 -10.79
N ALA A 145 -8.72 5.52 -10.62
CA ALA A 145 -9.35 4.23 -10.84
C ALA A 145 -10.58 4.01 -9.96
N GLN A 146 -11.61 3.38 -10.51
CA GLN A 146 -12.84 3.03 -9.79
C GLN A 146 -12.89 1.56 -9.39
N GLN A 147 -12.00 0.73 -9.95
CA GLN A 147 -11.93 -0.70 -9.66
C GLN A 147 -10.47 -1.12 -9.52
N ALA A 148 -10.24 -2.15 -8.73
CA ALA A 148 -8.90 -2.72 -8.57
C ALA A 148 -8.42 -3.35 -9.87
N TRP A 149 -7.18 -3.09 -10.21
CA TRP A 149 -6.48 -3.80 -11.26
C TRP A 149 -5.99 -5.14 -10.73
N LEU A 150 -6.21 -6.20 -11.48
CA LEU A 150 -5.70 -7.54 -11.17
C LEU A 150 -4.93 -8.07 -12.39
N PRO A 151 -3.84 -8.82 -12.15
CA PRO A 151 -3.13 -9.44 -13.27
C PRO A 151 -4.02 -10.47 -13.95
N ALA A 152 -3.84 -10.64 -15.27
CA ALA A 152 -4.54 -11.66 -16.00
C ALA A 152 -4.20 -13.04 -15.42
N ALA A 153 -5.22 -13.90 -15.29
CA ALA A 153 -5.00 -15.28 -14.86
C ALA A 153 -4.10 -15.99 -15.89
N ALA A 154 -3.04 -16.61 -15.40
CA ALA A 154 -2.13 -17.35 -16.24
C ALA A 154 -2.79 -18.66 -16.73
#